data_9ec495354e125105c8e7f32db6059123
#
_entry.id   9ec495354e125105c8e7f32db6059123
#
_cell.length_a   1.000
_cell.length_b   1.000
_cell.length_c   1.000
_cell.angle_alpha   90.00
_cell.angle_beta   90.00
_cell.angle_gamma   90.00
#
_symmetry.space_group_name_H-M   'P 1'
#
loop_
_entity.id
_entity.type
_entity.pdbx_description
1 polymer ?
#
loop_
_entity_poly.entity_id
_entity_poly.type
_entity_poly.pdbx_seq_one_letter_code
_entity_poly.pdbx_strand_id
1 'polypeptide(L)'
;MRSFFRVIDQIKQAVSTEPFNNQVTFGDIADVDLRKQSMFPLSHITVNNATITTNIVQHNMTVFFMDLVDVNNAEDESFFLGNDNTQDILNTQLALATRVIQLLRKGDLYRQEFEIEGDATCEPFTERFENRLAGWAVTFTINTKTDMTIC
;
A
#
# COMPACT_ATOMS: atom_id res chain seq x y z
N MET A 1 2.47 3.56 -24.14
CA MET A 1 3.33 3.06 -23.05
C MET A 1 2.49 2.24 -22.09
N ARG A 2 2.77 0.96 -21.98
CA ARG A 2 1.99 0.06 -21.12
C ARG A 2 2.64 -0.24 -19.78
N SER A 3 3.89 0.19 -19.57
CA SER A 3 4.64 -0.13 -18.35
C SER A 3 3.96 0.38 -17.09
N PHE A 4 3.47 1.61 -17.09
CA PHE A 4 2.74 2.18 -15.96
C PHE A 4 1.49 1.36 -15.59
N PHE A 5 0.69 1.01 -16.58
CA PHE A 5 -0.51 0.19 -16.37
C PHE A 5 -0.17 -1.17 -15.77
N ARG A 6 0.89 -1.81 -16.30
CA ARG A 6 1.35 -3.12 -15.79
C ARG A 6 1.84 -3.04 -14.35
N VAL A 7 2.57 -1.97 -14.00
CA VAL A 7 3.05 -1.77 -12.63
C VAL A 7 1.87 -1.69 -11.66
N ILE A 8 0.89 -0.85 -11.95
CA ILE A 8 -0.30 -0.70 -11.11
C ILE A 8 -1.07 -2.01 -11.01
N ASP A 9 -1.24 -2.71 -12.12
CA ASP A 9 -1.95 -3.99 -12.17
C ASP A 9 -1.24 -5.05 -11.33
N GLN A 10 0.08 -5.13 -11.40
CA GLN A 10 0.87 -6.08 -10.61
C GLN A 10 0.74 -5.80 -9.10
N ILE A 11 0.77 -4.54 -8.71
CA ILE A 11 0.58 -4.18 -7.31
C ILE A 11 -0.82 -4.56 -6.85
N LYS A 12 -1.85 -4.25 -7.66
CA LYS A 12 -3.23 -4.64 -7.35
C LYS A 12 -3.37 -6.15 -7.18
N GLN A 13 -2.79 -6.93 -8.07
CA GLN A 13 -2.82 -8.39 -7.99
C GLN A 13 -2.12 -8.89 -6.73
N ALA A 14 -0.92 -8.40 -6.44
CA ALA A 14 -0.17 -8.81 -5.27
C ALA A 14 -0.95 -8.51 -3.97
N VAL A 15 -1.56 -7.35 -3.87
CA VAL A 15 -2.37 -6.96 -2.71
C VAL A 15 -3.66 -7.77 -2.63
N SER A 16 -4.32 -7.99 -3.76
CA SER A 16 -5.61 -8.71 -3.82
C SER A 16 -5.50 -10.18 -3.41
N THR A 17 -4.33 -10.79 -3.56
CA THR A 17 -4.12 -12.19 -3.15
C THR A 17 -3.97 -12.34 -1.64
N GLU A 18 -3.77 -11.25 -0.90
CA GLU A 18 -3.61 -11.31 0.55
C GLU A 18 -4.95 -11.43 1.27
N PRO A 19 -5.10 -12.41 2.18
CA PRO A 19 -6.39 -12.66 2.84
C PRO A 19 -6.82 -11.56 3.81
N PHE A 20 -5.88 -10.75 4.30
CA PHE A 20 -6.17 -9.66 5.23
C PHE A 20 -6.53 -8.34 4.53
N ASN A 21 -6.63 -8.36 3.22
CA ASN A 21 -7.05 -7.21 2.43
C ASN A 21 -8.44 -7.44 1.84
N ASN A 22 -9.34 -6.47 2.00
CA ASN A 22 -10.70 -6.57 1.48
C ASN A 22 -10.85 -5.88 0.13
N GLN A 23 -10.26 -4.71 -0.05
CA GLN A 23 -10.38 -3.93 -1.27
C GLN A 23 -9.10 -3.20 -1.61
N VAL A 24 -8.84 -3.02 -2.91
CA VAL A 24 -7.72 -2.24 -3.42
C VAL A 24 -8.26 -1.11 -4.28
N THR A 25 -7.84 0.11 -4.01
CA THR A 25 -8.20 1.30 -4.77
C THR A 25 -6.95 1.99 -5.31
N PHE A 26 -7.14 2.85 -6.30
CA PHE A 26 -6.07 3.58 -6.95
C PHE A 26 -6.50 5.03 -7.22
N GLY A 27 -5.55 5.95 -7.09
CA GLY A 27 -5.75 7.36 -7.40
C GLY A 27 -5.41 8.28 -6.25
N ASP A 28 -6.10 9.40 -6.14
CA ASP A 28 -5.96 10.32 -5.02
C ASP A 28 -6.74 9.78 -3.81
N ILE A 29 -6.09 9.75 -2.66
CA ILE A 29 -6.73 9.28 -1.42
C ILE A 29 -7.95 10.15 -1.05
N ALA A 30 -7.95 11.43 -1.43
CA ALA A 30 -9.07 12.32 -1.19
C ALA A 30 -10.35 11.93 -1.93
N ASP A 31 -10.22 11.22 -3.06
CA ASP A 31 -11.35 10.76 -3.86
C ASP A 31 -12.00 9.48 -3.32
N VAL A 32 -11.39 8.85 -2.33
CA VAL A 32 -11.92 7.64 -1.72
C VAL A 32 -12.90 8.00 -0.62
N ASP A 33 -14.11 7.44 -0.69
CA ASP A 33 -15.09 7.62 0.39
C ASP A 33 -14.75 6.70 1.57
N LEU A 34 -13.92 7.21 2.45
CA LEU A 34 -13.44 6.48 3.63
C LEU A 34 -14.52 6.22 4.68
N ARG A 35 -15.73 6.72 4.47
CA ARG A 35 -16.87 6.44 5.36
C ARG A 35 -17.51 5.08 5.10
N LYS A 36 -17.24 4.47 3.97
CA LYS A 36 -17.73 3.13 3.63
C LYS A 36 -17.01 2.06 4.42
N GLN A 37 -17.57 1.67 5.54
CA GLN A 37 -16.95 0.68 6.43
C GLN A 37 -16.73 -0.69 5.80
N SER A 38 -17.57 -1.06 4.83
CA SER A 38 -17.52 -2.38 4.18
C SER A 38 -16.28 -2.59 3.30
N MET A 39 -15.53 -1.55 2.98
CA MET A 39 -14.32 -1.68 2.15
C MET A 39 -13.04 -1.97 2.93
N PHE A 40 -13.10 -1.92 4.25
CA PHE A 40 -11.92 -2.16 5.09
C PHE A 40 -11.77 -3.64 5.45
N PRO A 41 -10.54 -4.14 5.64
CA PRO A 41 -9.23 -3.48 5.44
C PRO A 41 -9.02 -3.05 3.99
N LEU A 42 -8.55 -1.83 3.81
CA LEU A 42 -8.37 -1.20 2.49
C LEU A 42 -6.89 -0.96 2.20
N SER A 43 -6.50 -1.27 0.97
CA SER A 43 -5.21 -0.85 0.43
C SER A 43 -5.43 0.16 -0.68
N HIS A 44 -4.76 1.30 -0.62
CA HIS A 44 -4.90 2.37 -1.59
C HIS A 44 -3.55 2.71 -2.21
N ILE A 45 -3.50 2.72 -3.54
CA ILE A 45 -2.28 2.97 -4.32
C ILE A 45 -2.30 4.40 -4.81
N THR A 46 -1.28 5.18 -4.48
CA THR A 46 -1.08 6.54 -4.96
C THR A 46 0.26 6.64 -5.67
N VAL A 47 0.27 7.28 -6.84
CA VAL A 47 1.51 7.61 -7.55
C VAL A 47 1.97 9.00 -7.12
N ASN A 48 3.16 9.08 -6.54
CA ASN A 48 3.71 10.37 -6.09
C ASN A 48 4.34 11.15 -7.24
N ASN A 49 5.21 10.49 -8.00
CA ASN A 49 5.84 11.05 -9.19
C ASN A 49 6.44 9.95 -10.06
N ALA A 50 6.89 10.35 -11.25
CA ALA A 50 7.67 9.50 -12.14
C ALA A 50 8.87 10.28 -12.65
N THR A 51 10.02 9.64 -12.75
CA THR A 51 11.25 10.20 -13.27
C THR A 51 11.66 9.44 -14.52
N ILE A 52 11.83 10.17 -15.62
CA ILE A 52 12.21 9.59 -16.90
C ILE A 52 13.71 9.79 -17.12
N THR A 53 14.43 8.69 -17.25
CA THR A 53 15.84 8.68 -17.64
C THR A 53 15.98 8.16 -19.06
N THR A 54 17.20 8.03 -19.55
CA THR A 54 17.45 7.60 -20.94
C THR A 54 16.84 6.22 -21.25
N ASN A 55 16.93 5.28 -20.31
CA ASN A 55 16.54 3.88 -20.54
C ASN A 55 15.49 3.35 -19.55
N ILE A 56 15.22 4.10 -18.50
CA ILE A 56 14.42 3.66 -17.36
C ILE A 56 13.40 4.72 -17.00
N VAL A 57 12.21 4.30 -16.63
CA VAL A 57 11.20 5.14 -15.97
C VAL A 57 11.06 4.66 -14.53
N GLN A 58 11.28 5.57 -13.59
CA GLN A 58 11.15 5.32 -12.16
C GLN A 58 9.78 5.80 -11.70
N HIS A 59 9.01 4.92 -11.10
CA HIS A 59 7.70 5.23 -10.54
C HIS A 59 7.81 5.26 -9.02
N ASN A 60 7.69 6.43 -8.41
CA ASN A 60 7.62 6.56 -6.95
C ASN A 60 6.17 6.48 -6.51
N MET A 61 5.87 5.51 -5.66
CA MET A 61 4.50 5.21 -5.25
C MET A 61 4.39 5.05 -3.75
N THR A 62 3.20 5.33 -3.25
CA THR A 62 2.83 5.04 -1.86
C THR A 62 1.61 4.13 -1.86
N VAL A 63 1.67 3.08 -1.09
CA VAL A 63 0.52 2.21 -0.82
C VAL A 63 0.14 2.37 0.64
N PHE A 64 -1.10 2.76 0.87
CA PHE A 64 -1.67 2.84 2.21
C PHE A 64 -2.33 1.52 2.54
N PHE A 65 -1.86 0.87 3.60
CA PHE A 65 -2.49 -0.32 4.17
C PHE A 65 -3.19 0.11 5.45
N MET A 66 -4.52 0.08 5.47
CA MET A 66 -5.28 0.69 6.56
C MET A 66 -6.51 -0.11 6.93
N ASP A 67 -6.92 0.04 8.18
CA ASP A 67 -8.13 -0.54 8.72
C ASP A 67 -8.78 0.41 9.71
N LEU A 68 -10.06 0.17 9.99
CA LEU A 68 -10.82 0.94 10.97
C LEU A 68 -10.38 0.60 12.38
N VAL A 69 -10.16 1.64 13.18
CA VAL A 69 -9.92 1.49 14.61
C VAL A 69 -11.24 1.24 15.30
N ASP A 70 -11.32 0.12 15.98
CA ASP A 70 -12.45 -0.23 16.83
C ASP A 70 -12.17 0.22 18.26
N VAL A 71 -12.95 1.19 18.74
CA VAL A 71 -12.83 1.70 20.11
C VAL A 71 -13.80 0.94 20.99
N ASN A 72 -13.28 0.14 21.89
CA ASN A 72 -14.06 -0.54 22.89
C ASN A 72 -14.29 0.38 24.09
N ASN A 73 -15.58 0.70 24.36
CA ASN A 73 -15.96 1.50 25.52
C ASN A 73 -15.99 0.71 26.84
N ALA A 74 -15.71 -0.58 26.82
CA ALA A 74 -15.60 -1.38 28.04
C ALA A 74 -14.34 -0.97 28.82
N GLU A 75 -14.42 -0.95 30.14
CA GLU A 75 -13.25 -0.73 30.99
C GLU A 75 -12.22 -1.84 30.72
N ASP A 76 -11.03 -1.45 30.34
CA ASP A 76 -9.94 -2.36 30.12
C ASP A 76 -9.13 -2.48 31.41
N GLU A 77 -9.09 -3.67 31.97
CA GLU A 77 -8.29 -3.98 33.16
C GLU A 77 -6.79 -4.09 32.85
N SER A 78 -6.42 -4.14 31.58
CA SER A 78 -5.02 -4.21 31.16
C SER A 78 -4.38 -2.84 31.10
N PHE A 79 -3.31 -2.67 31.86
CA PHE A 79 -2.55 -1.40 31.93
C PHE A 79 -1.91 -0.99 30.60
N PHE A 80 -1.69 -1.95 29.69
CA PHE A 80 -0.90 -1.72 28.46
C PHE A 80 -1.70 -1.78 27.17
N LEU A 81 -2.93 -2.27 27.17
CA LEU A 81 -3.68 -2.50 25.93
C LEU A 81 -4.52 -1.32 25.45
N GLY A 82 -4.89 -0.40 26.34
CA GLY A 82 -5.81 0.69 25.98
C GLY A 82 -7.19 0.17 25.60
N ASN A 83 -8.04 1.07 25.11
CA ASN A 83 -9.44 0.76 24.76
C ASN A 83 -9.66 0.58 23.25
N ASP A 84 -8.62 0.45 22.47
CA ASP A 84 -8.70 0.30 21.02
C ASP A 84 -7.80 -0.83 20.52
N ASN A 85 -7.98 -1.19 19.25
CA ASN A 85 -7.22 -2.24 18.59
C ASN A 85 -6.11 -1.68 17.68
N THR A 86 -5.65 -0.46 17.92
CA THR A 86 -4.64 0.21 17.08
C THR A 86 -3.36 -0.60 16.95
N GLN A 87 -2.86 -1.17 18.05
CA GLN A 87 -1.65 -1.98 18.01
C GLN A 87 -1.82 -3.22 17.14
N ASP A 88 -2.96 -3.89 17.22
CA ASP A 88 -3.25 -5.06 16.39
C ASP A 88 -3.34 -4.69 14.91
N ILE A 89 -3.97 -3.56 14.60
CA ILE A 89 -4.05 -3.05 13.23
C ILE A 89 -2.66 -2.74 12.69
N LEU A 90 -1.84 -2.02 13.44
CA LEU A 90 -0.48 -1.69 13.02
C LEU A 90 0.34 -2.95 12.76
N ASN A 91 0.24 -3.94 13.63
CA ASN A 91 0.94 -5.21 13.44
C ASN A 91 0.46 -5.96 12.19
N THR A 92 -0.83 -6.07 12.01
CA THR A 92 -1.42 -6.80 10.88
C THR A 92 -1.12 -6.11 9.55
N GLN A 93 -1.27 -4.80 9.49
CA GLN A 93 -1.02 -4.04 8.27
C GLN A 93 0.46 -3.99 7.91
N LEU A 94 1.36 -3.95 8.88
CA LEU A 94 2.81 -4.05 8.62
C LEU A 94 3.19 -5.44 8.09
N ALA A 95 2.60 -6.48 8.64
CA ALA A 95 2.80 -7.85 8.13
C ALA A 95 2.31 -7.97 6.68
N LEU A 96 1.14 -7.44 6.38
CA LEU A 96 0.60 -7.38 5.02
C LEU A 96 1.53 -6.61 4.07
N ALA A 97 1.97 -5.43 4.47
CA ALA A 97 2.90 -4.62 3.69
C ALA A 97 4.21 -5.36 3.42
N THR A 98 4.77 -6.00 4.44
CA THR A 98 6.00 -6.78 4.30
C THR A 98 5.84 -7.91 3.29
N ARG A 99 4.75 -8.65 3.35
CA ARG A 99 4.46 -9.73 2.40
C ARG A 99 4.30 -9.23 0.98
N VAL A 100 3.57 -8.14 0.79
CA VAL A 100 3.36 -7.54 -0.54
C VAL A 100 4.69 -7.08 -1.13
N ILE A 101 5.52 -6.36 -0.37
CA ILE A 101 6.84 -5.91 -0.86
C ILE A 101 7.75 -7.09 -1.17
N GLN A 102 7.77 -8.13 -0.34
CA GLN A 102 8.56 -9.33 -0.61
C GLN A 102 8.08 -10.06 -1.88
N LEU A 103 6.78 -10.14 -2.08
CA LEU A 103 6.19 -10.74 -3.28
C LEU A 103 6.59 -9.95 -4.54
N LEU A 104 6.54 -8.62 -4.48
CA LEU A 104 6.95 -7.77 -5.59
C LEU A 104 8.44 -7.88 -5.92
N ARG A 105 9.29 -8.09 -4.90
CA ARG A 105 10.75 -8.26 -5.12
C ARG A 105 11.11 -9.60 -5.73
N LYS A 106 10.44 -10.68 -5.30
CA LYS A 106 10.83 -12.05 -5.63
C LYS A 106 9.89 -12.75 -6.61
N GLY A 107 8.76 -12.13 -6.92
CA GLY A 107 7.70 -12.73 -7.71
C GLY A 107 7.71 -12.31 -9.18
N ASP A 108 6.52 -12.18 -9.72
CA ASP A 108 6.29 -11.93 -11.14
C ASP A 108 6.79 -10.56 -11.62
N LEU A 109 6.97 -9.60 -10.72
CA LEU A 109 7.50 -8.30 -11.10
C LEU A 109 8.90 -8.42 -11.72
N TYR A 110 9.75 -9.21 -11.10
CA TYR A 110 11.11 -9.47 -11.62
C TYR A 110 11.08 -10.11 -13.01
N ARG A 111 10.16 -11.05 -13.23
CA ARG A 111 10.00 -11.72 -14.52
C ARG A 111 9.49 -10.80 -15.62
N GLN A 112 8.81 -9.73 -15.26
CA GLN A 112 8.25 -8.75 -16.19
C GLN A 112 9.15 -7.54 -16.40
N GLU A 113 10.41 -7.63 -16.02
CA GLU A 113 11.42 -6.58 -16.17
C GLU A 113 11.14 -5.34 -15.28
N PHE A 114 10.45 -5.53 -14.17
CA PHE A 114 10.22 -4.51 -13.15
C PHE A 114 11.09 -4.79 -11.94
N GLU A 115 11.62 -3.74 -11.34
CA GLU A 115 12.50 -3.87 -10.18
C GLU A 115 12.17 -2.80 -9.15
N ILE A 116 12.07 -3.22 -7.87
CA ILE A 116 12.01 -2.26 -6.77
C ILE A 116 13.42 -1.76 -6.49
N GLU A 117 13.62 -0.44 -6.61
CA GLU A 117 14.87 0.20 -6.31
C GLU A 117 14.99 0.49 -4.81
N GLY A 118 16.06 -0.04 -4.21
CA GLY A 118 16.37 0.21 -2.81
C GLY A 118 15.34 -0.37 -1.84
N ASP A 119 15.14 0.33 -0.74
CA ASP A 119 14.28 -0.10 0.34
C ASP A 119 12.91 0.59 0.29
N ALA A 120 11.88 -0.11 0.76
CA ALA A 120 10.57 0.48 0.99
C ALA A 120 10.55 1.13 2.37
N THR A 121 10.07 2.36 2.44
CA THR A 121 9.95 3.11 3.69
C THR A 121 8.51 3.03 4.18
N CYS A 122 8.33 2.66 5.44
CA CYS A 122 7.02 2.53 6.07
C CYS A 122 6.84 3.60 7.14
N GLU A 123 5.78 4.38 7.05
CA GLU A 123 5.41 5.38 8.05
C GLU A 123 4.06 5.01 8.65
N PRO A 124 3.98 4.86 9.99
CA PRO A 124 2.70 4.56 10.63
C PRO A 124 1.81 5.81 10.70
N PHE A 125 0.52 5.59 10.71
CA PHE A 125 -0.45 6.64 10.99
C PHE A 125 -1.58 6.09 11.85
N THR A 126 -2.16 6.97 12.65
CA THR A 126 -3.32 6.69 13.49
C THR A 126 -4.31 7.85 13.40
N GLU A 127 -5.59 7.55 13.43
CA GLU A 127 -6.68 8.55 13.45
C GLU A 127 -6.63 9.57 12.30
N ARG A 128 -6.21 9.14 11.10
CA ARG A 128 -6.19 9.99 9.90
C ARG A 128 -7.51 9.97 9.15
N PHE A 129 -7.66 10.93 8.23
CA PHE A 129 -8.73 11.01 7.22
C PHE A 129 -10.14 11.20 7.80
N GLU A 130 -10.27 11.98 8.88
CA GLU A 130 -11.55 12.26 9.57
C GLU A 130 -12.28 11.02 10.11
N ASN A 131 -11.75 9.85 9.83
CA ASN A 131 -12.18 8.58 10.39
C ASN A 131 -11.08 8.01 11.26
N ARG A 132 -11.45 7.16 12.20
CA ARG A 132 -10.47 6.46 13.01
C ARG A 132 -9.82 5.34 12.22
N LEU A 133 -8.87 5.71 11.37
CA LEU A 133 -8.10 4.79 10.55
C LEU A 133 -6.68 4.69 11.09
N ALA A 134 -6.17 3.50 11.14
CA ALA A 134 -4.77 3.24 11.46
C ALA A 134 -4.15 2.33 10.39
N GLY A 135 -2.86 2.44 10.22
CA GLY A 135 -2.13 1.63 9.27
C GLY A 135 -0.77 2.18 8.93
N TRP A 136 -0.28 1.82 7.75
CA TRP A 136 1.04 2.19 7.27
C TRP A 136 0.98 2.77 5.87
N ALA A 137 1.71 3.86 5.66
CA ALA A 137 2.01 4.39 4.34
C ALA A 137 3.37 3.84 3.91
N VAL A 138 3.38 3.01 2.88
CA VAL A 138 4.58 2.34 2.37
C VAL A 138 4.99 3.00 1.07
N THR A 139 6.15 3.66 1.06
CA THR A 139 6.67 4.34 -0.11
C THR A 139 7.84 3.57 -0.71
N PHE A 140 7.79 3.34 -2.01
CA PHE A 140 8.82 2.63 -2.74
C PHE A 140 8.90 3.11 -4.19
N THR A 141 9.99 2.79 -4.86
CA THR A 141 10.23 3.13 -6.25
C THR A 141 10.34 1.87 -7.09
N ILE A 142 9.60 1.81 -8.20
CA ILE A 142 9.69 0.73 -9.17
C ILE A 142 10.34 1.26 -10.45
N ASN A 143 11.40 0.61 -10.88
CA ASN A 143 12.07 0.88 -12.14
C ASN A 143 11.49 0.00 -13.25
N THR A 144 11.16 0.62 -14.36
CA THR A 144 10.74 -0.08 -15.58
C THR A 144 11.62 0.35 -16.76
N LYS A 145 11.83 -0.55 -17.71
CA LYS A 145 12.49 -0.18 -18.95
C LYS A 145 11.59 0.72 -19.79
N THR A 146 12.21 1.67 -20.49
CA THR A 146 11.50 2.46 -21.47
C THR A 146 11.10 1.55 -22.64
N ASP A 147 9.81 1.42 -22.89
CA ASP A 147 9.25 0.59 -23.97
C ASP A 147 8.96 1.39 -25.25
N MET A 148 9.46 2.63 -25.32
CA MET A 148 9.40 3.42 -26.53
C MET A 148 10.66 3.18 -27.38
N THR A 149 10.47 2.47 -28.47
CA THR A 149 11.50 2.39 -29.51
C THR A 149 11.37 3.59 -30.43
N ILE A 150 12.41 4.42 -30.46
CA ILE A 150 12.57 5.42 -31.50
C ILE A 150 13.21 4.72 -32.69
N CYS A 151 12.41 4.48 -33.68
CA CYS A 151 12.92 4.02 -34.96
C CYS A 151 13.28 5.22 -35.84
#